data_5a619c16b12a8f2771087c4efa2bf1c4
#
_entry.id   5a619c16b12a8f2771087c4efa2bf1c4
#
_cell.length_a   1.000
_cell.length_b   1.000
_cell.length_c   1.000
_cell.angle_alpha   90.00
_cell.angle_beta   90.00
_cell.angle_gamma   90.00
#
_symmetry.space_group_name_H-M   'P 1'
#
loop_
_entity.id
_entity.type
_entity.pdbx_description
1 polymer ?
#
loop_
_entity_poly.entity_id
_entity_poly.type
_entity_poly.pdbx_seq_one_letter_code
_entity_poly.pdbx_strand_id
1 'polypeptide(L)'
;LHTAYRRQRQMCIRDSYGAGGSGVRVMTSSSSPGVALKQEGITYCAGAEVPCVVLNIMRGGPGLGTLQPSQSDYYMSTKGGGNGDYRTPVFAPASVQEAVDMIIEAFDVADQYRTPVMVVADGMIGQMMEPVDFEKERKQRNLPAKDWASCGHQNKRKPNVINSLYLQSEELEKHNIKLEKKYKEIEENEVQYEMYKTEDADLVFVAY
;
A
#
# COMPACT_ATOMS: atom_id res chain seq x y z
N LEU A 1 1.82 -2.77 28.96
CA LEU A 1 2.70 -2.89 27.77
C LEU A 1 1.89 -3.08 26.47
N HIS A 2 0.92 -4.02 26.40
CA HIS A 2 0.13 -4.27 25.19
C HIS A 2 -0.73 -3.06 24.73
N THR A 3 -1.28 -2.29 25.64
CA THR A 3 -2.13 -1.13 25.31
C THR A 3 -1.31 0.02 24.70
N ALA A 4 -0.08 0.25 25.20
CA ALA A 4 0.82 1.25 24.66
C ALA A 4 1.27 0.88 23.22
N TYR A 5 1.57 -0.38 22.95
CA TYR A 5 1.93 -0.88 21.62
C TYR A 5 0.78 -0.73 20.60
N ARG A 6 -0.45 -1.03 20.99
CA ARG A 6 -1.61 -0.86 20.12
C ARG A 6 -1.82 0.62 19.75
N ARG A 7 -1.76 1.51 20.73
CA ARG A 7 -1.86 2.97 20.50
C ARG A 7 -0.76 3.48 19.58
N GLN A 8 0.47 3.03 19.77
CA GLN A 8 1.59 3.43 18.92
C GLN A 8 1.38 3.03 17.44
N ARG A 9 0.87 1.84 17.15
CA ARG A 9 0.59 1.39 15.77
C ARG A 9 -0.50 2.21 15.11
N GLN A 10 -1.55 2.53 15.84
CA GLN A 10 -2.62 3.41 15.35
C GLN A 10 -2.13 4.84 15.16
N MET A 11 -1.26 5.34 16.02
CA MET A 11 -0.63 6.66 15.84
C MET A 11 0.21 6.69 14.56
N CYS A 12 1.09 5.72 14.34
CA CYS A 12 1.95 5.68 13.15
C CYS A 12 1.15 5.76 11.82
N ILE A 13 0.02 5.08 11.71
CA ILE A 13 -0.78 5.16 10.47
C ILE A 13 -1.53 6.49 10.35
N ARG A 14 -1.96 7.08 11.47
CA ARG A 14 -2.57 8.42 11.47
C ARG A 14 -1.57 9.51 11.10
N ASP A 15 -0.32 9.40 11.60
CA ASP A 15 0.78 10.28 11.21
C ASP A 15 1.06 10.14 9.71
N SER A 16 1.02 8.90 9.17
CA SER A 16 1.16 8.64 7.74
C SER A 16 0.01 9.27 6.94
N TYR A 17 -1.22 9.19 7.41
CA TYR A 17 -2.38 9.86 6.80
C TYR A 17 -2.19 11.39 6.74
N GLY A 18 -1.78 12.00 7.86
CA GLY A 18 -1.53 13.43 7.94
C GLY A 18 -0.39 13.89 7.03
N ALA A 19 0.73 13.18 7.07
CA ALA A 19 1.90 13.47 6.24
C ALA A 19 1.58 13.27 4.75
N GLY A 20 0.98 12.14 4.37
CA GLY A 20 0.55 11.89 2.99
C GLY A 20 -0.45 12.93 2.48
N GLY A 21 -1.41 13.35 3.32
CA GLY A 21 -2.36 14.41 3.02
C GLY A 21 -1.70 15.77 2.75
N SER A 22 -0.52 16.03 3.31
CA SER A 22 0.28 17.23 2.99
C SER A 22 1.08 17.12 1.69
N GLY A 23 1.02 15.98 1.00
CA GLY A 23 1.67 15.76 -0.29
C GLY A 23 3.08 15.17 -0.21
N VAL A 24 3.61 14.89 0.99
CA VAL A 24 4.91 14.21 1.12
C VAL A 24 4.76 12.70 0.94
N ARG A 25 5.80 12.06 0.43
CA ARG A 25 5.90 10.61 0.37
C ARG A 25 6.05 10.05 1.77
N VAL A 26 5.24 9.06 2.09
CA VAL A 26 5.20 8.46 3.42
C VAL A 26 5.11 6.95 3.34
N MET A 27 5.87 6.30 4.21
CA MET A 27 5.83 4.85 4.38
C MET A 27 5.64 4.50 5.85
N THR A 28 4.90 3.45 6.10
CA THR A 28 4.82 2.81 7.41
C THR A 28 5.09 1.32 7.28
N SER A 29 5.85 0.77 8.19
CA SER A 29 6.18 -0.66 8.20
C SER A 29 5.68 -1.34 9.46
N SER A 30 5.36 -2.62 9.36
CA SER A 30 5.04 -3.48 10.48
C SER A 30 5.08 -4.96 10.08
N SER A 31 4.74 -5.83 10.99
CA SER A 31 4.56 -7.26 10.77
C SER A 31 3.12 -7.64 11.11
N SER A 32 2.49 -8.43 10.29
CA SER A 32 1.17 -9.07 10.42
C SER A 32 0.19 -8.49 11.45
N PRO A 33 0.26 -8.80 12.77
CA PRO A 33 -0.66 -8.22 13.76
C PRO A 33 -0.56 -6.70 13.87
N GLY A 34 0.63 -6.13 13.60
CA GLY A 34 0.82 -4.68 13.60
C GLY A 34 0.19 -4.01 12.39
N VAL A 35 0.16 -4.65 11.22
CA VAL A 35 -0.55 -4.18 10.03
C VAL A 35 -2.06 -4.30 10.25
N ALA A 36 -2.53 -5.40 10.85
CA ALA A 36 -3.94 -5.56 11.22
C ALA A 36 -4.44 -4.39 12.09
N LEU A 37 -3.61 -3.87 13.01
CA LEU A 37 -3.94 -2.69 13.82
C LEU A 37 -3.93 -1.37 13.04
N LYS A 38 -3.38 -1.34 11.83
CA LYS A 38 -3.34 -0.15 10.96
C LYS A 38 -4.49 -0.10 9.95
N GLN A 39 -5.29 -1.13 9.85
CA GLN A 39 -6.33 -1.26 8.81
C GLN A 39 -7.34 -0.11 8.81
N GLU A 40 -7.73 0.41 9.97
CA GLU A 40 -8.56 1.61 10.08
C GLU A 40 -7.92 2.82 9.35
N GLY A 41 -6.63 3.06 9.58
CA GLY A 41 -5.94 4.17 8.92
C GLY A 41 -5.71 3.94 7.42
N ILE A 42 -5.49 2.69 7.01
CA ILE A 42 -5.32 2.33 5.59
C ILE A 42 -6.64 2.56 4.83
N THR A 43 -7.79 2.18 5.40
CA THR A 43 -9.08 2.46 4.78
C THR A 43 -9.36 3.97 4.67
N TYR A 44 -8.92 4.77 5.65
CA TYR A 44 -9.03 6.23 5.56
C TYR A 44 -8.12 6.80 4.46
N CYS A 45 -6.89 6.26 4.28
CA CYS A 45 -6.04 6.64 3.15
C CYS A 45 -6.70 6.30 1.81
N ALA A 46 -7.31 5.13 1.69
CA ALA A 46 -8.01 4.73 0.47
C ALA A 46 -9.23 5.64 0.19
N GLY A 47 -10.08 5.86 1.19
CA GLY A 47 -11.29 6.68 1.06
C GLY A 47 -11.01 8.16 0.81
N ALA A 48 -9.93 8.71 1.36
CA ALA A 48 -9.53 10.10 1.14
C ALA A 48 -8.54 10.27 -0.03
N GLU A 49 -8.20 9.19 -0.73
CA GLU A 49 -7.21 9.17 -1.82
C GLU A 49 -5.85 9.76 -1.40
N VAL A 50 -5.34 9.31 -0.25
CA VAL A 50 -4.05 9.72 0.29
C VAL A 50 -2.98 8.69 -0.05
N PRO A 51 -1.93 9.04 -0.80
CA PRO A 51 -0.82 8.15 -1.09
C PRO A 51 -0.08 7.72 0.18
N CYS A 52 0.16 6.42 0.33
CA CYS A 52 0.92 5.87 1.44
C CYS A 52 1.47 4.49 1.05
N VAL A 53 2.71 4.20 1.38
CA VAL A 53 3.28 2.86 1.23
C VAL A 53 3.20 2.13 2.56
N VAL A 54 2.69 0.90 2.55
CA VAL A 54 2.59 0.04 3.73
C VAL A 54 3.44 -1.20 3.50
N LEU A 55 4.51 -1.34 4.26
CA LEU A 55 5.36 -2.53 4.23
C LEU A 55 4.91 -3.51 5.30
N ASN A 56 4.52 -4.71 4.89
CA ASN A 56 4.18 -5.83 5.76
C ASN A 56 5.24 -6.93 5.67
N ILE A 57 6.04 -7.08 6.70
CA ILE A 57 6.93 -8.25 6.84
C ILE A 57 6.14 -9.34 7.54
N MET A 58 5.61 -10.27 6.75
CA MET A 58 4.66 -11.29 7.19
C MET A 58 5.30 -12.35 8.09
N ARG A 59 4.50 -12.83 9.01
CA ARG A 59 4.84 -13.93 9.90
C ARG A 59 3.63 -14.83 10.15
N GLY A 60 3.85 -16.04 10.63
CA GLY A 60 2.77 -16.99 10.89
C GLY A 60 1.74 -16.48 11.87
N GLY A 61 0.47 -16.54 11.48
CA GLY A 61 -0.73 -16.25 12.26
C GLY A 61 -1.61 -17.50 12.41
N PRO A 62 -2.87 -17.35 12.88
CA PRO A 62 -3.55 -16.10 13.29
C PRO A 62 -3.19 -15.62 14.71
N GLY A 63 -3.68 -14.45 15.06
CA GLY A 63 -3.47 -13.80 16.36
C GLY A 63 -2.04 -13.26 16.51
N LEU A 64 -1.40 -13.48 17.63
CA LEU A 64 0.02 -13.16 17.80
C LEU A 64 0.91 -14.08 16.95
N GLY A 65 0.44 -15.30 16.71
CA GLY A 65 1.10 -16.28 15.87
C GLY A 65 2.50 -16.64 16.34
N THR A 66 3.39 -16.82 15.37
CA THR A 66 4.81 -17.10 15.59
C THR A 66 5.68 -15.96 15.07
N LEU A 67 6.97 -15.99 15.39
CA LEU A 67 7.97 -15.09 14.78
C LEU A 67 8.56 -15.68 13.48
N GLN A 68 8.19 -16.92 13.14
CA GLN A 68 8.68 -17.56 11.93
C GLN A 68 8.11 -16.91 10.68
N PRO A 69 8.90 -16.84 9.59
CA PRO A 69 8.44 -16.34 8.30
C PRO A 69 7.22 -17.10 7.80
N SER A 70 6.29 -16.40 7.19
CA SER A 70 5.10 -17.01 6.59
C SER A 70 4.43 -16.02 5.64
N GLN A 71 3.82 -16.53 4.58
CA GLN A 71 3.00 -15.77 3.62
C GLN A 71 1.51 -15.83 3.99
N SER A 72 1.18 -15.68 5.26
CA SER A 72 -0.17 -15.94 5.80
C SER A 72 -1.15 -14.77 5.68
N ASP A 73 -0.71 -13.59 5.26
CA ASP A 73 -1.53 -12.37 5.19
C ASP A 73 -2.05 -12.06 3.79
N TYR A 74 -2.15 -13.05 2.92
CA TYR A 74 -2.58 -12.89 1.53
C TYR A 74 -3.93 -12.15 1.43
N TYR A 75 -4.96 -12.66 2.11
CA TYR A 75 -6.29 -12.03 2.05
C TYR A 75 -6.34 -10.65 2.70
N MET A 76 -5.64 -10.45 3.80
CA MET A 76 -5.57 -9.14 4.44
C MET A 76 -4.93 -8.09 3.52
N SER A 77 -3.94 -8.49 2.71
CA SER A 77 -3.23 -7.61 1.79
C SER A 77 -4.01 -7.38 0.49
N THR A 78 -4.58 -8.44 -0.11
CA THR A 78 -5.17 -8.39 -1.45
C THR A 78 -6.68 -8.11 -1.44
N LYS A 79 -7.39 -8.42 -0.34
CA LYS A 79 -8.84 -8.23 -0.24
C LYS A 79 -9.25 -7.04 0.63
N GLY A 80 -8.26 -6.28 1.12
CA GLY A 80 -8.50 -5.18 2.05
C GLY A 80 -8.87 -5.68 3.46
N GLY A 81 -8.18 -5.18 4.48
CA GLY A 81 -8.41 -5.60 5.87
C GLY A 81 -9.27 -4.64 6.68
N GLY A 82 -9.65 -3.50 6.10
CA GLY A 82 -10.51 -2.48 6.70
C GLY A 82 -11.94 -2.53 6.18
N ASN A 83 -12.71 -1.47 6.41
CA ASN A 83 -14.08 -1.36 5.94
C ASN A 83 -14.18 -0.72 4.55
N GLY A 84 -15.29 -0.95 3.84
CA GLY A 84 -15.66 -0.28 2.60
C GLY A 84 -15.11 -0.91 1.33
N ASP A 85 -14.67 -2.16 1.39
CA ASP A 85 -14.27 -3.00 0.25
C ASP A 85 -13.26 -2.33 -0.71
N TYR A 86 -12.40 -1.44 -0.15
CA TYR A 86 -11.34 -0.81 -0.91
C TYR A 86 -10.31 -1.83 -1.37
N ARG A 87 -9.57 -1.49 -2.41
CA ARG A 87 -8.48 -2.31 -2.95
C ARG A 87 -7.17 -1.54 -2.89
N THR A 88 -6.10 -2.29 -2.72
CA THR A 88 -4.73 -1.76 -2.73
C THR A 88 -3.90 -2.52 -3.76
N PRO A 89 -3.07 -1.86 -4.56
CA PRO A 89 -1.98 -2.54 -5.27
C PRO A 89 -1.07 -3.23 -4.25
N VAL A 90 -0.64 -4.46 -4.57
CA VAL A 90 0.22 -5.26 -3.70
C VAL A 90 1.42 -5.73 -4.48
N PHE A 91 2.62 -5.38 -4.02
CA PHE A 91 3.89 -5.86 -4.53
C PHE A 91 4.43 -6.96 -3.62
N ALA A 92 4.90 -8.05 -4.21
CA ALA A 92 5.44 -9.21 -3.50
C ALA A 92 6.83 -9.58 -4.07
N PRO A 93 7.92 -9.03 -3.52
CA PRO A 93 9.26 -9.30 -3.99
C PRO A 93 9.72 -10.72 -3.65
N ALA A 94 10.47 -11.35 -4.56
CA ALA A 94 11.11 -12.64 -4.37
C ALA A 94 12.59 -12.54 -3.95
N SER A 95 13.20 -11.35 -3.98
CA SER A 95 14.59 -11.09 -3.62
C SER A 95 14.75 -9.76 -2.90
N VAL A 96 15.94 -9.54 -2.30
CA VAL A 96 16.24 -8.25 -1.64
C VAL A 96 16.34 -7.12 -2.67
N GLN A 97 16.87 -7.38 -3.86
CA GLN A 97 16.92 -6.40 -4.95
C GLN A 97 15.50 -5.99 -5.38
N GLU A 98 14.63 -6.96 -5.60
CA GLU A 98 13.22 -6.68 -5.93
C GLU A 98 12.51 -5.91 -4.82
N ALA A 99 12.78 -6.24 -3.56
CA ALA A 99 12.19 -5.51 -2.43
C ALA A 99 12.56 -4.02 -2.47
N VAL A 100 13.81 -3.69 -2.78
CA VAL A 100 14.26 -2.30 -2.93
C VAL A 100 13.60 -1.63 -4.14
N ASP A 101 13.58 -2.30 -5.29
CA ASP A 101 13.01 -1.77 -6.52
C ASP A 101 11.50 -1.54 -6.38
N MET A 102 10.78 -2.53 -5.85
CA MET A 102 9.32 -2.47 -5.65
C MET A 102 8.91 -1.45 -4.59
N ILE A 103 9.71 -1.21 -3.54
CA ILE A 103 9.42 -0.13 -2.58
C ILE A 103 9.51 1.23 -3.26
N ILE A 104 10.52 1.45 -4.11
CA ILE A 104 10.66 2.70 -4.85
C ILE A 104 9.48 2.87 -5.83
N GLU A 105 9.13 1.82 -6.57
CA GLU A 105 7.99 1.81 -7.48
C GLU A 105 6.66 2.01 -6.75
N ALA A 106 6.49 1.42 -5.57
CA ALA A 106 5.30 1.58 -4.75
C ALA A 106 5.00 3.04 -4.41
N PHE A 107 6.03 3.87 -4.18
CA PHE A 107 5.84 5.31 -4.00
C PHE A 107 5.32 6.01 -5.26
N ASP A 108 5.81 5.60 -6.43
CA ASP A 108 5.38 6.18 -7.69
C ASP A 108 3.95 5.78 -8.02
N VAL A 109 3.59 4.50 -7.82
CA VAL A 109 2.21 4.00 -7.99
C VAL A 109 1.26 4.68 -6.99
N ALA A 110 1.67 4.82 -5.74
CA ALA A 110 0.87 5.51 -4.73
C ALA A 110 0.59 6.96 -5.13
N ASP A 111 1.61 7.68 -5.61
CA ASP A 111 1.48 9.08 -6.07
C ASP A 111 0.63 9.18 -7.35
N GLN A 112 0.83 8.28 -8.31
CA GLN A 112 0.14 8.28 -9.60
C GLN A 112 -1.37 8.08 -9.44
N TYR A 113 -1.77 7.10 -8.63
CA TYR A 113 -3.17 6.74 -8.45
C TYR A 113 -3.81 7.32 -7.17
N ARG A 114 -3.03 8.03 -6.36
CA ARG A 114 -3.51 8.57 -5.08
C ARG A 114 -4.21 7.48 -4.25
N THR A 115 -3.47 6.44 -3.92
CA THR A 115 -3.98 5.26 -3.20
C THR A 115 -2.92 4.70 -2.26
N PRO A 116 -3.29 4.05 -1.15
CA PRO A 116 -2.33 3.26 -0.40
C PRO A 116 -1.84 2.09 -1.26
N VAL A 117 -0.56 1.79 -1.18
CA VAL A 117 0.09 0.64 -1.85
C VAL A 117 0.74 -0.23 -0.79
N MET A 118 0.59 -1.53 -0.91
CA MET A 118 1.16 -2.48 0.03
C MET A 118 2.35 -3.21 -0.61
N VAL A 119 3.43 -3.35 0.15
CA VAL A 119 4.55 -4.24 -0.19
C VAL A 119 4.56 -5.34 0.86
N VAL A 120 4.47 -6.59 0.41
CA VAL A 120 4.42 -7.76 1.29
C VAL A 120 5.68 -8.59 1.08
N ALA A 121 6.38 -8.87 2.16
CA ALA A 121 7.50 -9.80 2.19
C ALA A 121 7.40 -10.65 3.45
N ASP A 122 8.03 -11.80 3.46
CA ASP A 122 8.10 -12.59 4.66
C ASP A 122 9.35 -12.25 5.50
N GLY A 123 9.44 -12.83 6.68
CA GLY A 123 10.59 -12.61 7.56
C GLY A 123 11.89 -13.21 7.02
N MET A 124 11.86 -14.08 6.00
CA MET A 124 13.05 -14.62 5.37
C MET A 124 13.69 -13.53 4.50
N ILE A 125 12.92 -12.92 3.59
CA ILE A 125 13.42 -11.79 2.77
C ILE A 125 13.88 -10.64 3.67
N GLY A 126 13.16 -10.36 4.76
CA GLY A 126 13.53 -9.31 5.73
C GLY A 126 14.84 -9.57 6.48
N GLN A 127 15.35 -10.80 6.49
CA GLN A 127 16.61 -11.19 7.16
C GLN A 127 17.73 -11.60 6.19
N MET A 128 17.41 -11.81 4.91
CA MET A 128 18.39 -12.16 3.89
C MET A 128 19.38 -11.03 3.67
N MET A 129 20.62 -11.42 3.36
CA MET A 129 21.68 -10.51 2.98
C MET A 129 22.10 -10.83 1.54
N GLU A 130 21.74 -9.96 0.62
CA GLU A 130 22.09 -10.03 -0.78
C GLU A 130 22.70 -8.71 -1.23
N PRO A 131 23.59 -8.71 -2.22
CA PRO A 131 24.07 -7.47 -2.82
C PRO A 131 22.93 -6.73 -3.50
N VAL A 132 22.86 -5.41 -3.30
CA VAL A 132 21.83 -4.54 -3.90
C VAL A 132 22.51 -3.50 -4.77
N ASP A 133 22.07 -3.40 -6.01
CA ASP A 133 22.44 -2.34 -6.93
C ASP A 133 21.43 -1.18 -6.83
N PHE A 134 21.83 -0.09 -6.20
CA PHE A 134 21.01 1.13 -6.08
C PHE A 134 21.06 2.00 -7.34
N GLU A 135 22.03 1.79 -8.22
CA GLU A 135 22.21 2.58 -9.47
C GLU A 135 21.50 1.93 -10.66
N LYS A 136 20.88 0.76 -10.47
CA LYS A 136 20.10 0.09 -11.51
C LYS A 136 19.09 1.06 -12.13
N GLU A 137 19.08 1.10 -13.46
CA GLU A 137 18.09 1.90 -14.19
C GLU A 137 16.65 1.49 -13.81
N ARG A 138 15.84 2.49 -13.45
CA ARG A 138 14.43 2.30 -13.09
C ARG A 138 13.55 3.08 -14.05
N LYS A 139 12.37 2.54 -14.33
CA LYS A 139 11.36 3.21 -15.13
C LYS A 139 10.97 4.54 -14.45
N GLN A 140 11.28 5.65 -15.10
CA GLN A 140 10.81 6.94 -14.63
C GLN A 140 9.33 7.11 -15.01
N ARG A 141 8.51 7.47 -14.04
CA ARG A 141 7.08 7.78 -14.23
C ARG A 141 6.88 9.30 -14.28
N ASN A 142 6.02 9.73 -15.20
CA ASN A 142 5.58 11.12 -15.22
C ASN A 142 4.44 11.30 -14.20
N LEU A 143 4.78 11.68 -12.99
CA LEU A 143 3.83 11.77 -11.89
C LEU A 143 2.98 13.04 -11.95
N PRO A 144 1.69 12.97 -11.63
CA PRO A 144 0.82 14.14 -11.58
C PRO A 144 1.24 15.12 -10.48
N ALA A 145 0.98 16.39 -10.70
CA ALA A 145 1.21 17.41 -9.69
C ALA A 145 0.32 17.17 -8.45
N LYS A 146 0.86 17.46 -7.27
CA LYS A 146 0.14 17.27 -6.00
C LYS A 146 -0.66 18.52 -5.58
N ASP A 147 -1.41 19.10 -6.50
CA ASP A 147 -2.25 20.28 -6.28
C ASP A 147 -3.43 20.03 -5.33
N TRP A 148 -3.78 18.77 -5.13
CA TRP A 148 -4.77 18.29 -4.15
C TRP A 148 -4.26 18.34 -2.69
N ALA A 149 -2.94 18.45 -2.47
CA ALA A 149 -2.35 18.33 -1.14
C ALA A 149 -2.76 19.47 -0.21
N SER A 150 -2.91 19.15 1.08
CA SER A 150 -3.21 20.11 2.14
C SER A 150 -1.93 20.83 2.61
N CYS A 151 -1.19 21.40 1.65
CA CYS A 151 -0.07 22.30 1.89
C CYS A 151 -0.51 23.76 1.69
N GLY A 152 0.21 24.72 2.24
CA GLY A 152 -0.16 26.13 2.19
C GLY A 152 -0.59 26.60 0.78
N HIS A 153 -1.66 27.38 0.69
CA HIS A 153 -2.23 27.84 -0.58
C HIS A 153 -1.81 29.27 -0.97
N GLN A 154 -1.11 29.99 -0.07
CA GLN A 154 -0.60 31.35 -0.29
C GLN A 154 -1.65 32.32 -0.89
N ASN A 155 -2.93 32.12 -0.58
CA ASN A 155 -4.08 32.82 -1.15
C ASN A 155 -4.22 32.72 -2.70
N LYS A 156 -3.54 31.77 -3.34
CA LYS A 156 -3.60 31.54 -4.79
C LYS A 156 -4.74 30.60 -5.22
N ARG A 157 -5.29 29.84 -4.29
CA ARG A 157 -6.41 28.90 -4.51
C ARG A 157 -7.24 28.75 -3.25
N LYS A 158 -8.37 28.07 -3.33
CA LYS A 158 -9.14 27.66 -2.14
C LYS A 158 -8.36 26.61 -1.34
N PRO A 159 -8.53 26.53 -0.01
CA PRO A 159 -7.96 25.46 0.80
C PRO A 159 -8.41 24.08 0.29
N ASN A 160 -7.50 23.11 0.24
CA ASN A 160 -7.85 21.73 -0.02
C ASN A 160 -8.29 21.08 1.29
N VAL A 161 -9.28 20.20 1.19
CA VAL A 161 -9.79 19.40 2.31
C VAL A 161 -9.53 17.93 1.99
N ILE A 162 -8.77 17.25 2.85
CA ILE A 162 -8.52 15.82 2.79
C ILE A 162 -9.47 15.14 3.77
N ASN A 163 -10.42 14.40 3.25
CA ASN A 163 -11.52 13.85 4.03
C ASN A 163 -12.07 12.58 3.37
N SER A 164 -12.52 11.63 4.18
CA SER A 164 -13.22 10.42 3.75
C SER A 164 -14.67 10.35 4.26
N LEU A 165 -15.16 11.43 4.85
CA LEU A 165 -16.56 11.53 5.35
C LEU A 165 -17.43 12.20 4.31
N TYR A 166 -18.47 11.51 3.87
CA TYR A 166 -19.52 11.99 2.98
C TYR A 166 -20.85 11.89 3.72
N LEU A 167 -21.52 13.01 3.92
CA LEU A 167 -22.81 13.07 4.64
C LEU A 167 -24.00 12.71 3.75
N GLN A 168 -23.86 12.91 2.43
CA GLN A 168 -24.90 12.59 1.46
C GLN A 168 -24.55 11.27 0.77
N SER A 169 -25.51 10.35 0.70
CA SER A 169 -25.34 9.02 0.11
C SER A 169 -24.93 9.10 -1.36
N GLU A 170 -25.51 10.03 -2.10
CA GLU A 170 -25.26 10.23 -3.53
C GLU A 170 -23.83 10.75 -3.79
N GLU A 171 -23.25 11.51 -2.88
CA GLU A 171 -21.85 11.95 -2.98
C GLU A 171 -20.89 10.79 -2.72
N LEU A 172 -21.17 9.94 -1.75
CA LEU A 172 -20.41 8.73 -1.47
C LEU A 172 -20.49 7.75 -2.65
N GLU A 173 -21.66 7.54 -3.25
CA GLU A 173 -21.82 6.68 -4.42
C GLU A 173 -20.97 7.16 -5.59
N LYS A 174 -21.00 8.45 -5.91
CA LYS A 174 -20.14 9.04 -6.97
C LYS A 174 -18.66 8.83 -6.69
N HIS A 175 -18.25 8.98 -5.42
CA HIS A 175 -16.88 8.73 -5.01
C HIS A 175 -16.50 7.26 -5.17
N ASN A 176 -17.35 6.32 -4.76
CA ASN A 176 -17.09 4.88 -4.92
C ASN A 176 -17.02 4.47 -6.40
N ILE A 177 -17.86 5.03 -7.27
CA ILE A 177 -17.75 4.83 -8.72
C ILE A 177 -16.40 5.33 -9.27
N LYS A 178 -15.91 6.47 -8.77
CA LYS A 178 -14.57 6.99 -9.11
C LYS A 178 -13.47 6.04 -8.65
N LEU A 179 -13.56 5.53 -7.41
CA LEU A 179 -12.59 4.57 -6.87
C LEU A 179 -12.58 3.27 -7.68
N GLU A 180 -13.75 2.74 -8.05
CA GLU A 180 -13.85 1.52 -8.86
C GLU A 180 -13.20 1.68 -10.25
N LYS A 181 -13.37 2.83 -10.90
CA LYS A 181 -12.68 3.14 -12.17
C LYS A 181 -11.16 3.15 -11.98
N LYS A 182 -10.68 3.79 -10.92
CA LYS A 182 -9.26 3.82 -10.58
C LYS A 182 -8.70 2.40 -10.33
N TYR A 183 -9.43 1.55 -9.63
CA TYR A 183 -9.01 0.17 -9.38
C TYR A 183 -8.88 -0.64 -10.68
N LYS A 184 -9.81 -0.47 -11.63
CA LYS A 184 -9.72 -1.10 -12.96
C LYS A 184 -8.51 -0.61 -13.73
N GLU A 185 -8.25 0.70 -13.71
CA GLU A 185 -7.06 1.28 -14.34
C GLU A 185 -5.77 0.71 -13.75
N ILE A 186 -5.70 0.51 -12.43
CA ILE A 186 -4.56 -0.12 -11.77
C ILE A 186 -4.43 -1.59 -12.19
N GLU A 187 -5.52 -2.34 -12.22
CA GLU A 187 -5.54 -3.74 -12.68
C GLU A 187 -5.05 -3.90 -14.12
N GLU A 188 -5.34 -2.94 -14.99
CA GLU A 188 -4.92 -2.96 -16.40
C GLU A 188 -3.44 -2.58 -16.59
N ASN A 189 -2.89 -1.70 -15.75
CA ASN A 189 -1.58 -1.09 -16.01
C ASN A 189 -0.46 -1.56 -15.08
N GLU A 190 -0.78 -2.09 -13.89
CA GLU A 190 0.22 -2.34 -12.84
C GLU A 190 0.42 -3.82 -12.52
N VAL A 191 -0.22 -4.74 -13.25
CA VAL A 191 -0.01 -6.18 -13.04
C VAL A 191 1.38 -6.57 -13.51
N GLN A 192 2.14 -7.19 -12.61
CA GLN A 192 3.49 -7.71 -12.87
C GLN A 192 3.52 -9.21 -12.58
N TYR A 193 4.07 -9.99 -13.48
CA TYR A 193 4.27 -11.42 -13.31
C TYR A 193 5.40 -11.91 -14.21
N GLU A 194 6.00 -13.02 -13.84
CA GLU A 194 6.96 -13.74 -14.65
C GLU A 194 6.38 -15.10 -15.04
N MET A 195 6.53 -15.47 -16.30
CA MET A 195 6.17 -16.80 -16.79
C MET A 195 7.43 -17.64 -17.02
N TYR A 196 7.48 -18.79 -16.37
CA TYR A 196 8.60 -19.72 -16.51
C TYR A 196 8.11 -21.07 -17.00
N LYS A 197 8.56 -21.48 -18.22
CA LYS A 197 8.22 -22.78 -18.85
C LYS A 197 6.71 -23.06 -18.89
N THR A 198 5.89 -22.08 -19.28
CA THR A 198 4.44 -22.20 -19.32
C THR A 198 3.86 -22.53 -20.68
N GLU A 199 4.66 -22.43 -21.76
CA GLU A 199 4.18 -22.52 -23.15
C GLU A 199 3.60 -23.89 -23.54
N ASP A 200 4.16 -24.96 -22.96
CA ASP A 200 3.76 -26.36 -23.22
C ASP A 200 3.40 -27.13 -21.94
N ALA A 201 3.04 -26.41 -20.88
CA ALA A 201 2.76 -26.99 -19.57
C ALA A 201 1.34 -27.55 -19.48
N ASP A 202 1.19 -28.84 -19.11
CA ASP A 202 -0.09 -29.44 -18.74
C ASP A 202 -0.60 -28.94 -17.38
N LEU A 203 0.29 -28.46 -16.53
CA LEU A 203 -0.01 -27.90 -15.19
C LEU A 203 0.84 -26.67 -14.93
N VAL A 204 0.20 -25.59 -14.49
CA VAL A 204 0.86 -24.33 -14.10
C VAL A 204 0.63 -24.05 -12.62
N PHE A 205 1.71 -23.76 -11.92
CA PHE A 205 1.65 -23.24 -10.54
C PHE A 205 1.68 -21.72 -10.58
N VAL A 206 0.78 -21.09 -9.83
CA VAL A 206 0.78 -19.65 -9.61
C VAL A 206 1.17 -19.40 -8.15
N ALA A 207 2.25 -18.68 -7.95
CA ALA A 207 2.80 -18.38 -6.62
C ALA A 207 3.32 -16.93 -6.55
N TYR A 208 3.53 -16.43 -5.33
CA TYR A 208 4.17 -15.14 -5.07
C TYR A 208 5.19 -15.30 -3.94
#